data_00efa0398f90c8985f3675e0f787a0b3
#
_entry.id   00efa0398f90c8985f3675e0f787a0b3
#
_cell.length_a   1.000
_cell.length_b   1.000
_cell.length_c   1.000
_cell.angle_alpha   90.00
_cell.angle_beta   90.00
_cell.angle_gamma   90.00
#
_symmetry.space_group_name_H-M   'P 1'
#
loop_
_entity.id
_entity.type
_entity.pdbx_description
1 polymer ?
#
loop_
_entity_poly.entity_id
_entity_poly.type
_entity_poly.pdbx_seq_one_letter_code
_entity_poly.pdbx_strand_id
1 'polypeptide(L)'
;MKRLVFFLVVLGAYFVYERYLIPDLPTSSAQSISAQSSPRIEQWHAGQQVSGIGKVTRVLSDDNDGSRHQRFVLELSSGRTLLVAHNIDLAPRISSLRTGDTVSFYGEYETNAQGGVIHWTHHDPQGRHVAGWLEHNGKRYQ
;
A
#
# COMPACT_ATOMS: atom_id res chain seq x y z
N MET A 1 -49.31 -41.27 28.28
CA MET A 1 -49.15 -39.90 28.80
C MET A 1 -47.77 -39.60 29.40
N LYS A 2 -47.11 -40.48 30.14
CA LYS A 2 -45.78 -40.23 30.76
C LYS A 2 -44.65 -40.01 29.74
N ARG A 3 -44.65 -40.62 28.58
CA ARG A 3 -43.63 -40.47 27.55
C ARG A 3 -43.69 -39.12 26.83
N LEU A 4 -44.86 -38.55 26.66
CA LEU A 4 -45.06 -37.25 26.01
C LEU A 4 -44.55 -36.10 26.88
N VAL A 5 -44.81 -36.19 28.20
CA VAL A 5 -44.34 -35.18 29.16
C VAL A 5 -42.81 -35.17 29.24
N PHE A 6 -42.15 -36.34 29.16
CA PHE A 6 -40.70 -36.44 29.19
C PHE A 6 -40.06 -35.77 27.97
N PHE A 7 -40.62 -35.92 26.78
CA PHE A 7 -40.13 -35.24 25.58
C PHE A 7 -40.26 -33.72 25.64
N LEU A 8 -41.36 -33.22 26.19
CA LEU A 8 -41.53 -31.77 26.34
C LEU A 8 -40.56 -31.15 27.36
N VAL A 9 -40.22 -31.85 28.44
CA VAL A 9 -39.26 -31.40 29.44
C VAL A 9 -37.85 -31.40 28.87
N VAL A 10 -37.48 -32.41 28.07
CA VAL A 10 -36.16 -32.48 27.42
C VAL A 10 -36.02 -31.39 26.36
N LEU A 11 -37.05 -31.11 25.58
CA LEU A 11 -37.05 -30.06 24.59
C LEU A 11 -36.93 -28.66 25.23
N GLY A 12 -37.66 -28.45 26.34
CA GLY A 12 -37.59 -27.20 27.10
C GLY A 12 -36.20 -26.97 27.72
N ALA A 13 -35.61 -28.04 28.28
CA ALA A 13 -34.23 -27.94 28.81
C ALA A 13 -33.19 -27.66 27.73
N TYR A 14 -33.36 -28.22 26.53
CA TYR A 14 -32.46 -27.96 25.40
C TYR A 14 -32.53 -26.50 24.96
N PHE A 15 -33.72 -25.91 24.83
CA PHE A 15 -33.89 -24.51 24.48
C PHE A 15 -33.36 -23.55 25.54
N VAL A 16 -33.49 -23.90 26.84
CA VAL A 16 -32.93 -23.10 27.93
C VAL A 16 -31.39 -23.21 27.96
N TYR A 17 -30.87 -24.42 27.67
CA TYR A 17 -29.43 -24.66 27.63
C TYR A 17 -28.74 -23.84 26.53
N GLU A 18 -29.35 -23.80 25.33
CA GLU A 18 -28.79 -22.97 24.24
C GLU A 18 -28.82 -21.47 24.53
N ARG A 19 -29.80 -21.02 25.33
CA ARG A 19 -29.94 -19.59 25.62
C ARG A 19 -29.02 -19.07 26.75
N TYR A 20 -28.56 -19.99 27.60
CA TYR A 20 -27.73 -19.63 28.75
C TYR A 20 -26.23 -19.92 28.56
N LEU A 21 -25.84 -20.74 27.60
CA LEU A 21 -24.47 -21.19 27.41
C LEU A 21 -23.75 -20.57 26.19
N ILE A 22 -24.49 -19.83 25.37
CA ILE A 22 -23.85 -18.98 24.36
C ILE A 22 -23.93 -17.55 24.90
N PRO A 23 -22.87 -17.02 25.55
CA PRO A 23 -22.80 -15.59 25.75
C PRO A 23 -22.88 -14.96 24.37
N ASP A 24 -23.77 -13.99 24.20
CA ASP A 24 -23.78 -13.12 23.04
C ASP A 24 -22.35 -12.62 22.85
N LEU A 25 -21.60 -13.29 21.98
CA LEU A 25 -20.40 -12.70 21.45
C LEU A 25 -20.87 -11.37 20.84
N PRO A 26 -20.33 -10.24 21.27
CA PRO A 26 -20.62 -9.00 20.61
C PRO A 26 -20.38 -9.28 19.13
N THR A 27 -21.44 -9.16 18.36
CA THR A 27 -21.33 -9.09 16.91
C THR A 27 -20.37 -7.94 16.70
N SER A 28 -19.09 -8.30 16.63
CA SER A 28 -18.09 -7.42 16.08
C SER A 28 -18.69 -7.08 14.73
N SER A 29 -19.35 -5.91 14.69
CA SER A 29 -19.57 -5.27 13.42
C SER A 29 -18.22 -5.39 12.75
N ALA A 30 -18.14 -6.30 11.78
CA ALA A 30 -17.07 -6.27 10.83
C ALA A 30 -17.14 -4.84 10.29
N GLN A 31 -16.41 -3.95 10.97
CA GLN A 31 -15.93 -2.76 10.34
C GLN A 31 -15.19 -3.35 9.16
N SER A 32 -15.89 -3.36 8.03
CA SER A 32 -15.25 -3.42 6.76
C SER A 32 -14.05 -2.50 6.94
N ILE A 33 -12.88 -3.10 7.07
CA ILE A 33 -11.63 -2.41 6.85
C ILE A 33 -11.85 -1.91 5.45
N SER A 34 -12.40 -0.69 5.36
CA SER A 34 -12.43 0.04 4.12
C SER A 34 -10.98 0.03 3.72
N ALA A 35 -10.67 -0.76 2.70
CA ALA A 35 -9.39 -0.70 2.06
C ALA A 35 -9.12 0.79 1.95
N GLN A 36 -8.14 1.27 2.74
CA GLN A 36 -7.73 2.66 2.67
C GLN A 36 -7.34 2.84 1.22
N SER A 37 -8.29 3.37 0.46
CA SER A 37 -8.09 3.67 -0.93
C SER A 37 -6.86 4.56 -0.94
N SER A 38 -5.77 4.04 -1.49
CA SER A 38 -4.61 4.85 -1.79
C SER A 38 -5.13 6.14 -2.41
N PRO A 39 -4.72 7.32 -1.92
CA PRO A 39 -5.27 8.58 -2.41
C PRO A 39 -5.25 8.55 -3.93
N ARG A 40 -6.40 8.79 -4.54
CA ARG A 40 -6.51 8.70 -6.01
C ARG A 40 -5.49 9.65 -6.60
N ILE A 41 -4.63 9.13 -7.45
CA ILE A 41 -3.57 9.92 -8.11
C ILE A 41 -4.12 11.16 -8.82
N GLU A 42 -5.40 11.13 -9.19
CA GLU A 42 -6.11 12.28 -9.78
C GLU A 42 -6.21 13.48 -8.84
N GLN A 43 -5.92 13.28 -7.56
CA GLN A 43 -5.92 14.32 -6.53
C GLN A 43 -4.51 14.85 -6.23
N TRP A 44 -3.45 14.26 -6.85
CA TRP A 44 -2.10 14.74 -6.63
C TRP A 44 -1.79 15.96 -7.50
N HIS A 45 -1.10 16.91 -6.91
CA HIS A 45 -0.67 18.14 -7.57
C HIS A 45 0.86 18.15 -7.70
N ALA A 46 1.36 18.84 -8.73
CA ALA A 46 2.79 19.06 -8.90
C ALA A 46 3.39 19.70 -7.64
N GLY A 47 4.58 19.24 -7.23
CA GLY A 47 5.26 19.66 -6.00
C GLY A 47 4.71 19.00 -4.72
N GLN A 48 3.72 18.12 -4.80
CA GLN A 48 3.18 17.44 -3.63
C GLN A 48 4.02 16.22 -3.25
N GLN A 49 4.39 16.13 -1.96
CA GLN A 49 4.97 14.91 -1.41
C GLN A 49 3.88 13.85 -1.22
N VAL A 50 4.03 12.71 -1.87
CA VAL A 50 3.04 11.64 -1.93
C VAL A 50 3.65 10.29 -1.62
N SER A 51 2.83 9.37 -1.14
CA SER A 51 3.21 7.97 -0.94
C SER A 51 2.33 7.03 -1.76
N GLY A 52 2.88 5.91 -2.11
CA GLY A 52 2.14 4.88 -2.82
C GLY A 52 2.90 3.58 -2.91
N ILE A 53 2.25 2.61 -3.55
CA ILE A 53 2.80 1.30 -3.85
C ILE A 53 2.40 0.93 -5.27
N GLY A 54 3.33 0.37 -6.02
CA GLY A 54 3.07 -0.07 -7.39
C GLY A 54 3.93 -1.26 -7.80
N LYS A 55 3.56 -1.83 -8.94
CA LYS A 55 4.28 -2.92 -9.57
C LYS A 55 5.21 -2.36 -10.66
N VAL A 56 6.45 -2.79 -10.66
CA VAL A 56 7.41 -2.42 -11.70
C VAL A 56 6.98 -3.06 -13.03
N THR A 57 6.64 -2.23 -14.01
CA THR A 57 6.29 -2.70 -15.36
C THR A 57 7.47 -2.59 -16.32
N ARG A 58 8.39 -1.68 -16.08
CA ARG A 58 9.61 -1.51 -16.87
C ARG A 58 10.76 -0.98 -16.00
N VAL A 59 11.94 -1.56 -16.16
CA VAL A 59 13.21 -0.97 -15.71
C VAL A 59 13.86 -0.31 -16.92
N LEU A 60 14.24 0.95 -16.79
CA LEU A 60 14.85 1.76 -17.85
C LEU A 60 16.35 1.88 -17.61
N SER A 61 17.07 2.33 -18.62
CA SER A 61 18.47 2.75 -18.47
C SER A 61 18.56 3.89 -17.48
N ASP A 62 19.60 3.89 -16.65
CA ASP A 62 19.88 5.01 -15.77
C ASP A 62 20.08 6.28 -16.60
N ASP A 63 19.62 7.40 -16.07
CA ASP A 63 19.89 8.71 -16.63
C ASP A 63 21.20 9.22 -16.04
N ASN A 64 22.14 9.57 -16.89
CA ASN A 64 23.45 10.04 -16.48
C ASN A 64 23.70 11.49 -16.93
N ASP A 65 22.67 12.19 -17.37
CA ASP A 65 22.76 13.61 -17.71
C ASP A 65 22.57 14.45 -16.43
N GLY A 66 23.61 15.15 -16.03
CA GLY A 66 23.66 15.81 -14.72
C GLY A 66 23.80 14.82 -13.57
N SER A 67 22.92 14.90 -12.56
CA SER A 67 22.87 13.90 -11.47
C SER A 67 22.29 12.60 -11.97
N ARG A 68 22.88 11.50 -11.50
CA ARG A 68 22.50 10.16 -11.97
C ARG A 68 21.20 9.70 -11.33
N HIS A 69 20.29 9.15 -12.15
CA HIS A 69 19.02 8.62 -11.67
C HIS A 69 18.79 7.20 -12.15
N GLN A 70 18.46 6.29 -11.22
CA GLN A 70 17.84 5.03 -11.56
C GLN A 70 16.39 5.30 -11.96
N ARG A 71 15.97 4.77 -13.15
CA ARG A 71 14.64 5.01 -13.68
C ARG A 71 13.86 3.72 -13.88
N PHE A 72 12.61 3.73 -13.50
CA PHE A 72 11.68 2.62 -13.75
C PHE A 72 10.24 3.11 -13.74
N VAL A 73 9.35 2.32 -14.32
CA VAL A 73 7.91 2.61 -14.40
C VAL A 73 7.17 1.73 -13.40
N LEU A 74 6.36 2.35 -12.57
CA LEU A 74 5.40 1.70 -11.67
C LEU A 74 3.98 1.76 -12.25
N GLU A 75 3.25 0.67 -12.16
CA GLU A 75 1.81 0.64 -12.33
C GLU A 75 1.14 0.57 -10.95
N LEU A 76 0.26 1.52 -10.69
CA LEU A 76 -0.53 1.57 -9.45
C LEU A 76 -1.76 0.67 -9.56
N SER A 77 -2.41 0.38 -8.45
CA SER A 77 -3.66 -0.40 -8.41
C SER A 77 -4.81 0.21 -9.24
N SER A 78 -4.74 1.50 -9.52
CA SER A 78 -5.67 2.21 -10.42
C SER A 78 -5.44 1.92 -11.92
N GLY A 79 -4.35 1.23 -12.28
CA GLY A 79 -3.90 1.03 -13.66
C GLY A 79 -3.09 2.21 -14.24
N ARG A 80 -2.92 3.29 -13.48
CA ARG A 80 -2.07 4.41 -13.92
C ARG A 80 -0.60 4.08 -13.74
N THR A 81 0.22 4.62 -14.61
CA THR A 81 1.67 4.45 -14.56
C THR A 81 2.36 5.73 -14.11
N LEU A 82 3.47 5.56 -13.37
CA LEU A 82 4.35 6.62 -12.89
C LEU A 82 5.78 6.30 -13.28
N LEU A 83 6.50 7.28 -13.77
CA LEU A 83 7.96 7.20 -13.83
C LEU A 83 8.53 7.46 -12.43
N VAL A 84 9.42 6.61 -11.95
CA VAL A 84 10.26 6.90 -10.79
C VAL A 84 11.63 7.31 -11.28
N ALA A 85 12.12 8.46 -10.79
CA ALA A 85 13.48 8.97 -11.03
C ALA A 85 14.19 9.08 -9.68
N HIS A 86 14.89 8.01 -9.29
CA HIS A 86 15.58 7.90 -8.01
C HIS A 86 17.04 8.36 -8.15
N ASN A 87 17.41 9.42 -7.45
CA ASN A 87 18.77 9.96 -7.51
C ASN A 87 19.77 9.03 -6.82
N ILE A 88 20.62 8.39 -7.61
CA ILE A 88 21.62 7.43 -7.13
C ILE A 88 22.99 8.05 -6.81
N ASP A 89 23.10 9.36 -6.88
CA ASP A 89 24.22 10.09 -6.29
C ASP A 89 23.98 10.41 -4.81
N LEU A 90 22.71 10.43 -4.37
CA LEU A 90 22.30 10.78 -3.01
C LEU A 90 21.78 9.57 -2.21
N ALA A 91 21.33 8.53 -2.88
CA ALA A 91 20.80 7.32 -2.25
C ALA A 91 21.28 6.05 -2.96
N PRO A 92 21.31 4.90 -2.27
CA PRO A 92 21.73 3.66 -2.89
C PRO A 92 20.79 3.22 -4.02
N ARG A 93 21.37 2.74 -5.12
CA ARG A 93 20.64 2.10 -6.22
C ARG A 93 19.97 0.80 -5.78
N ILE A 94 18.77 0.51 -6.26
CA ILE A 94 18.12 -0.81 -6.09
C ILE A 94 18.68 -1.75 -7.15
N SER A 95 19.77 -2.46 -6.82
CA SER A 95 20.50 -3.28 -7.80
C SER A 95 19.73 -4.54 -8.23
N SER A 96 18.83 -5.05 -7.40
CA SER A 96 18.03 -6.26 -7.66
C SER A 96 16.67 -5.99 -8.31
N LEU A 97 16.36 -4.74 -8.65
CA LEU A 97 15.07 -4.34 -9.20
C LEU A 97 14.78 -5.02 -10.53
N ARG A 98 13.58 -5.61 -10.66
CA ARG A 98 13.12 -6.30 -11.87
C ARG A 98 11.66 -5.96 -12.18
N THR A 99 11.29 -6.11 -13.43
CA THR A 99 9.88 -6.11 -13.82
C THR A 99 9.11 -7.17 -13.05
N GLY A 100 7.95 -6.79 -12.54
CA GLY A 100 7.10 -7.63 -11.69
C GLY A 100 7.29 -7.37 -10.19
N ASP A 101 8.37 -6.74 -9.76
CA ASP A 101 8.60 -6.40 -8.35
C ASP A 101 7.60 -5.36 -7.85
N THR A 102 7.36 -5.38 -6.55
CA THR A 102 6.56 -4.37 -5.87
C THR A 102 7.49 -3.36 -5.19
N VAL A 103 7.22 -2.09 -5.39
CA VAL A 103 7.96 -0.99 -4.76
C VAL A 103 6.98 -0.04 -4.10
N SER A 104 7.23 0.27 -2.82
CA SER A 104 6.59 1.38 -2.13
C SER A 104 7.46 2.61 -2.24
N PHE A 105 6.84 3.78 -2.25
CA PHE A 105 7.56 5.05 -2.40
C PHE A 105 6.97 6.14 -1.52
N TYR A 106 7.80 7.09 -1.18
CA TYR A 106 7.46 8.40 -0.67
C TYR A 106 8.38 9.42 -1.35
N GLY A 107 7.79 10.35 -2.10
CA GLY A 107 8.53 11.29 -2.92
C GLY A 107 7.64 12.39 -3.46
N GLU A 108 8.26 13.37 -4.12
CA GLU A 108 7.55 14.48 -4.74
C GLU A 108 6.98 14.06 -6.10
N TYR A 109 5.72 14.40 -6.31
CA TYR A 109 5.01 14.14 -7.56
C TYR A 109 5.11 15.35 -8.49
N GLU A 110 5.46 15.08 -9.74
CA GLU A 110 5.42 16.04 -10.83
C GLU A 110 4.55 15.53 -11.98
N THR A 111 3.84 16.45 -12.62
CA THR A 111 2.97 16.12 -13.76
C THR A 111 3.78 15.96 -15.04
N ASN A 112 3.40 14.99 -15.87
CA ASN A 112 3.83 14.89 -17.26
C ASN A 112 2.70 14.31 -18.13
N ALA A 113 2.90 14.27 -19.46
CA ALA A 113 1.90 13.75 -20.38
C ALA A 113 1.68 12.22 -20.29
N GLN A 114 2.49 11.49 -19.52
CA GLN A 114 2.50 10.02 -19.46
C GLN A 114 2.08 9.47 -18.06
N GLY A 115 1.47 10.30 -17.22
CA GLY A 115 0.95 9.87 -15.91
C GLY A 115 1.64 10.48 -14.70
N GLY A 116 2.82 11.05 -14.87
CA GLY A 116 3.58 11.75 -13.84
C GLY A 116 4.91 11.10 -13.47
N VAL A 117 5.67 11.81 -12.68
CA VAL A 117 6.99 11.41 -12.18
C VAL A 117 7.00 11.47 -10.66
N ILE A 118 7.64 10.50 -10.02
CA ILE A 118 8.02 10.54 -8.61
C ILE A 118 9.54 10.74 -8.55
N HIS A 119 9.96 11.79 -7.88
CA HIS A 119 11.35 12.08 -7.58
C HIS A 119 11.50 12.48 -6.11
N TRP A 120 12.66 13.02 -5.67
CA TRP A 120 12.92 13.31 -4.25
C TRP A 120 12.66 12.10 -3.33
N THR A 121 13.06 10.91 -3.79
CA THR A 121 12.93 9.64 -3.06
C THR A 121 14.18 9.33 -2.22
N HIS A 122 14.80 10.34 -1.63
CA HIS A 122 16.04 10.29 -0.86
C HIS A 122 16.08 11.41 0.17
N HIS A 123 17.07 11.40 1.06
CA HIS A 123 17.36 12.54 1.94
C HIS A 123 17.87 13.73 1.12
N ASP A 124 17.47 14.92 1.52
CA ASP A 124 18.14 16.14 1.05
C ASP A 124 19.35 16.43 1.95
N PRO A 125 20.58 16.36 1.45
CA PRO A 125 21.79 16.68 2.23
C PRO A 125 21.79 18.09 2.79
N GLN A 126 21.01 19.00 2.20
CA GLN A 126 20.91 20.40 2.63
C GLN A 126 19.74 20.65 3.57
N GLY A 127 18.88 19.64 3.80
CA GLY A 127 17.75 19.72 4.72
C GLY A 127 16.67 20.73 4.33
N ARG A 128 16.58 21.12 3.05
CA ARG A 128 15.62 22.09 2.53
C ARG A 128 14.36 21.45 1.95
N HIS A 129 14.43 20.15 1.65
CA HIS A 129 13.36 19.38 1.08
C HIS A 129 12.92 18.24 2.02
N VAL A 130 11.67 17.86 1.96
CA VAL A 130 11.14 16.70 2.71
C VAL A 130 11.86 15.44 2.23
N ALA A 131 12.42 14.67 3.16
CA ALA A 131 13.10 13.42 2.85
C ALA A 131 12.10 12.38 2.31
N GLY A 132 12.43 11.80 1.16
CA GLY A 132 11.69 10.70 0.56
C GLY A 132 12.42 9.37 0.70
N TRP A 133 11.81 8.32 0.15
CA TRP A 133 12.40 6.98 0.14
C TRP A 133 11.73 6.08 -0.90
N LEU A 134 12.44 5.01 -1.26
CA LEU A 134 11.89 3.83 -1.91
C LEU A 134 12.01 2.63 -0.97
N GLU A 135 11.08 1.69 -1.04
CA GLU A 135 11.17 0.42 -0.31
C GLU A 135 10.94 -0.75 -1.26
N HIS A 136 11.88 -1.69 -1.27
CA HIS A 136 11.85 -2.88 -2.10
C HIS A 136 12.33 -4.07 -1.29
N ASN A 137 11.54 -5.15 -1.25
CA ASN A 137 11.84 -6.37 -0.49
C ASN A 137 12.17 -6.10 1.00
N GLY A 138 11.42 -5.20 1.64
CA GLY A 138 11.60 -4.83 3.03
C GLY A 138 12.83 -3.97 3.32
N LYS A 139 13.59 -3.58 2.31
CA LYS A 139 14.73 -2.68 2.44
C LYS A 139 14.38 -1.29 1.93
N ARG A 140 14.74 -0.28 2.72
CA ARG A 140 14.58 1.13 2.38
C ARG A 140 15.83 1.70 1.74
N TYR A 141 15.61 2.55 0.73
CA TYR A 141 16.60 3.26 -0.06
C TYR A 141 16.27 4.75 0.01
N GLN A 142 17.14 5.52 0.65
CA GLN A 142 16.96 6.96 0.90
C GLN A 142 18.27 7.70 1.13
#